data_68b03ae08e34661dea9f25a136ff21ee
#
_entry.id   68b03ae08e34661dea9f25a136ff21ee
#
_cell.length_a   1.000
_cell.length_b   1.000
_cell.length_c   1.000
_cell.angle_alpha   90.00
_cell.angle_beta   90.00
_cell.angle_gamma   90.00
#
_symmetry.space_group_name_H-M   'P 1'
#
loop_
_entity.id
_entity.type
_entity.pdbx_description
1 polymer ?
#
loop_
_entity_poly.entity_id
_entity_poly.type
_entity_poly.pdbx_seq_one_letter_code
_entity_poly.pdbx_strand_id
1 'polypeptide(L)'
;MSIKGLKIASLTVRTVSGEMILDDVNLAVAPGELVAVVGRSGSGKTMMTRAILGLLPRGLNATGSIHLDGRDLTALNDREMDSVRGARIGMLFQQPKRVLNPRMSVGRQVREGLRARGRSNRTHESSEVRRLLAEVGLKDPARVAKLRSEQLSGGMAQRVMMAIAIAAGPSILLADEPTSSLDSILKAQTLQLIRQEQRARGLGVLLITHDLGSVSQIADRVVVLDGGRVIEEGATESLLAAPVHPITRELIAASTPTAAAGKPFEGEVLACLQNVGRTFSPRRNPTIALSNVDLVIRRGEVLGVLGHSGSGKSTFARLLARMDRPDSGTVTLSADAATPTATQIILQEPFASFDPSLILRESLRAPLHRLDRDSADVLVDAAVSDVGLDPQLLERMPSGCSGGQLQRLAIARALLVNPLMLICDESTSALDTVAQRHILDLLLRLRDERGITLVVISHDIEVIRYVSNTVAVFYDTELVEHAPADVFFSSARHKHSRDLIGAAC
;
A
#
# COMPACT_ATOMS: atom_id res chain seq x y z
N MET A 1 -6.46 9.79 40.02
CA MET A 1 -5.31 9.09 39.41
C MET A 1 -5.00 9.74 38.09
N SER A 2 -3.78 10.30 37.93
CA SER A 2 -3.36 10.88 36.64
C SER A 2 -3.30 9.76 35.61
N ILE A 3 -4.08 9.87 34.53
CA ILE A 3 -4.11 8.89 33.43
C ILE A 3 -2.78 9.05 32.68
N LYS A 4 -1.88 8.06 32.80
CA LYS A 4 -0.67 7.99 31.98
C LYS A 4 -1.06 7.48 30.58
N GLY A 5 -0.38 8.00 29.54
CA GLY A 5 -0.62 7.64 28.14
C GLY A 5 -1.46 8.68 27.38
N LEU A 6 -1.95 8.30 26.20
CA LEU A 6 -2.81 9.13 25.34
C LEU A 6 -4.28 8.79 25.61
N LYS A 7 -5.11 9.82 25.78
CA LYS A 7 -6.56 9.66 25.88
C LYS A 7 -7.27 10.68 24.99
N ILE A 8 -8.16 10.21 24.16
CA ILE A 8 -9.07 11.00 23.33
C ILE A 8 -10.48 10.82 23.90
N ALA A 9 -11.20 11.93 24.11
CA ALA A 9 -12.56 11.90 24.59
C ALA A 9 -13.46 12.80 23.74
N SER A 10 -14.50 12.22 23.18
CA SER A 10 -15.53 12.83 22.35
C SER A 10 -14.96 13.70 21.21
N LEU A 11 -13.89 13.22 20.57
CA LEU A 11 -13.25 13.95 19.47
C LEU A 11 -14.18 13.98 18.27
N THR A 12 -14.58 15.18 17.89
CA THR A 12 -15.37 15.44 16.68
C THR A 12 -14.64 16.42 15.78
N VAL A 13 -14.50 16.09 14.49
CA VAL A 13 -13.86 16.94 13.48
C VAL A 13 -14.85 17.19 12.35
N ARG A 14 -15.08 18.47 12.03
CA ARG A 14 -16.04 18.91 10.99
C ARG A 14 -15.36 19.86 10.00
N THR A 15 -15.85 19.85 8.74
CA THR A 15 -15.54 20.88 7.77
C THR A 15 -16.29 22.17 8.10
N VAL A 16 -15.88 23.32 7.49
CA VAL A 16 -16.63 24.59 7.60
C VAL A 16 -18.06 24.45 7.06
N SER A 17 -18.28 23.57 6.06
CA SER A 17 -19.60 23.25 5.50
C SER A 17 -20.45 22.38 6.42
N GLY A 18 -19.92 21.92 7.56
CA GLY A 18 -20.64 21.09 8.53
C GLY A 18 -20.53 19.57 8.31
N GLU A 19 -19.84 19.13 7.27
CA GLU A 19 -19.61 17.72 7.00
C GLU A 19 -18.75 17.10 8.12
N MET A 20 -19.16 15.94 8.63
CA MET A 20 -18.50 15.25 9.72
C MET A 20 -17.42 14.32 9.20
N ILE A 21 -16.17 14.49 9.68
CA ILE A 21 -15.03 13.63 9.37
C ILE A 21 -14.77 12.65 10.51
N LEU A 22 -14.86 13.14 11.76
CA LEU A 22 -14.83 12.32 12.98
C LEU A 22 -16.04 12.72 13.83
N ASP A 23 -16.67 11.75 14.46
CA ASP A 23 -17.87 11.92 15.23
C ASP A 23 -17.79 11.14 16.55
N ASP A 24 -17.66 11.86 17.65
CA ASP A 24 -17.60 11.34 19.03
C ASP A 24 -16.58 10.19 19.22
N VAL A 25 -15.38 10.36 18.68
CA VAL A 25 -14.33 9.35 18.81
C VAL A 25 -13.76 9.34 20.22
N ASN A 26 -13.83 8.18 20.85
CA ASN A 26 -13.26 7.88 22.16
C ASN A 26 -12.18 6.80 22.01
N LEU A 27 -10.97 7.05 22.51
CA LEU A 27 -9.84 6.12 22.40
C LEU A 27 -8.80 6.41 23.48
N ALA A 28 -8.18 5.37 24.00
CA ALA A 28 -7.05 5.50 24.91
C ALA A 28 -5.91 4.58 24.46
N VAL A 29 -4.67 5.00 24.72
CA VAL A 29 -3.47 4.18 24.52
C VAL A 29 -2.65 4.25 25.81
N ALA A 30 -2.52 3.12 26.49
CA ALA A 30 -1.73 3.02 27.71
C ALA A 30 -0.22 2.96 27.40
N PRO A 31 0.65 3.33 28.36
CA PRO A 31 2.07 3.07 28.22
C PRO A 31 2.35 1.58 28.04
N GLY A 32 3.17 1.22 27.04
CA GLY A 32 3.47 -0.16 26.72
C GLY A 32 2.37 -0.93 25.98
N GLU A 33 1.28 -0.26 25.58
CA GLU A 33 0.20 -0.84 24.78
C GLU A 33 0.39 -0.50 23.30
N LEU A 34 0.13 -1.46 22.40
CA LEU A 34 0.03 -1.24 20.97
C LEU A 34 -1.44 -1.36 20.54
N VAL A 35 -2.05 -0.22 20.23
CA VAL A 35 -3.43 -0.15 19.73
C VAL A 35 -3.38 0.07 18.23
N ALA A 36 -4.03 -0.82 17.48
CA ALA A 36 -4.22 -0.66 16.04
C ALA A 36 -5.59 -0.04 15.74
N VAL A 37 -5.62 1.02 14.94
CA VAL A 37 -6.85 1.59 14.39
C VAL A 37 -6.97 1.18 12.94
N VAL A 38 -7.99 0.40 12.64
CA VAL A 38 -8.27 -0.13 11.31
C VAL A 38 -9.58 0.42 10.76
N GLY A 39 -9.77 0.38 9.45
CA GLY A 39 -11.01 0.82 8.81
C GLY A 39 -10.82 1.13 7.34
N ARG A 40 -11.92 1.32 6.64
CA ARG A 40 -11.93 1.64 5.21
C ARG A 40 -11.24 2.97 4.90
N SER A 41 -10.86 3.18 3.65
CA SER A 41 -10.37 4.48 3.17
C SER A 41 -11.45 5.56 3.42
N GLY A 42 -11.00 6.76 3.85
CA GLY A 42 -11.94 7.84 4.18
C GLY A 42 -12.64 7.74 5.55
N SER A 43 -12.38 6.72 6.37
CA SER A 43 -13.01 6.59 7.70
C SER A 43 -12.52 7.60 8.76
N GLY A 44 -11.55 8.47 8.44
CA GLY A 44 -11.07 9.53 9.34
C GLY A 44 -9.76 9.23 10.07
N LYS A 45 -9.14 8.06 9.88
CA LYS A 45 -7.92 7.62 10.60
C LYS A 45 -6.78 8.64 10.60
N THR A 46 -6.40 9.12 9.43
CA THR A 46 -5.34 10.15 9.29
C THR A 46 -5.75 11.50 9.91
N MET A 47 -7.05 11.84 9.89
CA MET A 47 -7.52 13.07 10.55
C MET A 47 -7.42 12.98 12.07
N MET A 48 -7.60 11.78 12.63
CA MET A 48 -7.38 11.54 14.06
C MET A 48 -5.92 11.78 14.46
N THR A 49 -4.94 11.26 13.71
CA THR A 49 -3.51 11.55 14.00
C THR A 49 -3.17 13.02 13.85
N ARG A 50 -3.73 13.69 12.84
CA ARG A 50 -3.53 15.14 12.66
C ARG A 50 -4.16 15.95 13.80
N ALA A 51 -5.33 15.55 14.30
CA ALA A 51 -5.96 16.18 15.45
C ALA A 51 -5.09 16.02 16.71
N ILE A 52 -4.55 14.83 16.98
CA ILE A 52 -3.65 14.57 18.11
C ILE A 52 -2.41 15.48 18.05
N LEU A 53 -1.88 15.71 16.87
CA LEU A 53 -0.70 16.55 16.65
C LEU A 53 -1.01 18.05 16.53
N GLY A 54 -2.28 18.46 16.53
CA GLY A 54 -2.68 19.85 16.28
C GLY A 54 -2.32 20.30 14.85
N LEU A 55 -2.38 19.39 13.87
CA LEU A 55 -2.00 19.61 12.47
C LEU A 55 -3.20 19.46 11.51
N LEU A 56 -4.39 19.79 11.98
CA LEU A 56 -5.57 19.77 11.12
C LEU A 56 -5.44 20.80 9.99
N PRO A 57 -5.84 20.44 8.76
CA PRO A 57 -5.90 21.40 7.65
C PRO A 57 -6.77 22.63 7.98
N ARG A 58 -6.48 23.76 7.35
CA ARG A 58 -7.33 24.95 7.44
C ARG A 58 -8.74 24.63 6.96
N GLY A 59 -9.74 25.14 7.67
CA GLY A 59 -11.14 24.88 7.35
C GLY A 59 -11.72 23.62 8.01
N LEU A 60 -10.98 22.99 8.94
CA LEU A 60 -11.50 21.96 9.83
C LEU A 60 -11.56 22.47 11.26
N ASN A 61 -12.64 22.15 11.95
CA ASN A 61 -12.87 22.45 13.36
C ASN A 61 -12.90 21.16 14.16
N ALA A 62 -12.14 21.12 15.27
CA ALA A 62 -12.15 20.01 16.22
C ALA A 62 -12.81 20.44 17.54
N THR A 63 -13.60 19.55 18.14
CA THR A 63 -14.14 19.65 19.50
C THR A 63 -13.88 18.35 20.25
N GLY A 64 -14.06 18.35 21.56
CA GLY A 64 -13.65 17.25 22.44
C GLY A 64 -12.33 17.55 23.13
N SER A 65 -11.68 16.53 23.69
CA SER A 65 -10.41 16.71 24.40
C SER A 65 -9.40 15.61 24.08
N ILE A 66 -8.11 15.98 24.04
CA ILE A 66 -7.00 15.07 23.81
C ILE A 66 -5.97 15.28 24.92
N HIS A 67 -5.76 14.26 25.74
CA HIS A 67 -4.86 14.33 26.88
C HIS A 67 -3.65 13.41 26.66
N LEU A 68 -2.45 13.93 26.97
CA LEU A 68 -1.22 13.15 27.02
C LEU A 68 -0.63 13.26 28.43
N ASP A 69 -0.55 12.13 29.13
CA ASP A 69 -0.05 12.06 30.52
C ASP A 69 -0.74 13.09 31.45
N GLY A 70 -2.05 13.31 31.25
CA GLY A 70 -2.87 14.23 31.99
C GLY A 70 -2.84 15.69 31.52
N ARG A 71 -1.98 16.04 30.54
CA ARG A 71 -1.94 17.38 29.93
C ARG A 71 -2.92 17.44 28.75
N ASP A 72 -3.80 18.42 28.75
CA ASP A 72 -4.72 18.67 27.63
C ASP A 72 -3.96 19.31 26.45
N LEU A 73 -3.93 18.62 25.32
CA LEU A 73 -3.27 19.07 24.09
C LEU A 73 -4.16 20.04 23.29
N THR A 74 -5.48 19.99 23.46
CA THR A 74 -6.41 20.85 22.71
C THR A 74 -6.36 22.30 23.19
N ALA A 75 -5.89 22.53 24.42
CA ALA A 75 -5.72 23.86 25.00
C ALA A 75 -4.38 24.53 24.61
N LEU A 76 -3.46 23.78 23.93
CA LEU A 76 -2.12 24.26 23.61
C LEU A 76 -2.10 25.09 22.32
N ASN A 77 -1.32 26.18 22.34
CA ASN A 77 -0.98 26.90 21.11
C ASN A 77 0.14 26.20 20.33
N ASP A 78 0.43 26.61 19.09
CA ASP A 78 1.41 25.98 18.22
C ASP A 78 2.83 25.88 18.83
N ARG A 79 3.28 26.93 19.54
CA ARG A 79 4.61 26.92 20.20
C ARG A 79 4.67 25.92 21.36
N GLU A 80 3.58 25.77 22.08
CA GLU A 80 3.47 24.78 23.15
C GLU A 80 3.40 23.37 22.56
N MET A 81 2.68 23.17 21.45
CA MET A 81 2.63 21.90 20.71
C MET A 81 4.00 21.50 20.15
N ASP A 82 4.87 22.44 19.80
CA ASP A 82 6.25 22.13 19.37
C ASP A 82 7.05 21.43 20.49
N SER A 83 6.73 21.69 21.76
CA SER A 83 7.34 20.98 22.91
C SER A 83 6.79 19.55 23.09
N VAL A 84 5.68 19.21 22.43
CA VAL A 84 5.05 17.88 22.46
C VAL A 84 5.47 17.08 21.23
N ARG A 85 5.41 17.71 20.04
CA ARG A 85 5.79 17.09 18.76
C ARG A 85 7.26 16.65 18.79
N GLY A 86 7.53 15.40 18.51
CA GLY A 86 8.85 14.80 18.56
C GLY A 86 9.38 14.50 19.98
N ALA A 87 9.17 15.39 20.95
CA ALA A 87 9.68 15.21 22.32
C ALA A 87 8.86 14.23 23.17
N ARG A 88 7.54 14.26 23.02
CA ARG A 88 6.60 13.41 23.78
C ARG A 88 5.81 12.47 22.87
N ILE A 89 5.54 12.88 21.64
CA ILE A 89 4.87 12.12 20.59
C ILE A 89 5.83 12.00 19.42
N GLY A 90 6.30 10.78 19.12
CA GLY A 90 7.01 10.45 17.88
C GLY A 90 6.00 10.14 16.77
N MET A 91 6.40 10.35 15.51
CA MET A 91 5.53 10.09 14.35
C MET A 91 6.25 9.32 13.26
N LEU A 92 5.62 8.24 12.78
CA LEU A 92 5.98 7.54 11.55
C LEU A 92 4.95 7.89 10.48
N PHE A 93 5.41 8.45 9.37
CA PHE A 93 4.56 8.86 8.25
C PHE A 93 4.50 7.79 7.16
N GLN A 94 3.44 7.83 6.37
CA GLN A 94 3.13 6.90 5.30
C GLN A 94 4.23 6.75 4.23
N GLN A 95 4.92 7.82 3.86
CA GLN A 95 5.91 7.82 2.77
C GLN A 95 7.26 8.39 3.22
N PRO A 96 8.16 7.57 3.82
CA PRO A 96 9.40 8.05 4.43
C PRO A 96 10.25 8.91 3.52
N LYS A 97 10.45 8.50 2.26
CA LYS A 97 11.28 9.25 1.31
C LYS A 97 10.76 10.64 0.98
N ARG A 98 9.44 10.85 1.04
CA ARG A 98 8.83 12.17 0.79
C ARG A 98 8.90 13.09 1.99
N VAL A 99 8.93 12.52 3.21
CA VAL A 99 8.99 13.27 4.47
C VAL A 99 10.42 13.64 4.83
N LEU A 100 11.38 12.77 4.57
CA LEU A 100 12.80 13.06 4.80
C LEU A 100 13.27 14.22 3.92
N ASN A 101 13.93 15.21 4.54
CA ASN A 101 14.44 16.37 3.82
C ASN A 101 15.58 15.97 2.85
N PRO A 102 15.41 16.12 1.51
CA PRO A 102 16.41 15.69 0.53
C PRO A 102 17.70 16.51 0.58
N ARG A 103 17.66 17.72 1.13
CA ARG A 103 18.83 18.61 1.24
C ARG A 103 19.68 18.33 2.48
N MET A 104 19.18 17.52 3.42
CA MET A 104 19.86 17.23 4.67
C MET A 104 20.39 15.81 4.70
N SER A 105 21.55 15.59 5.34
CA SER A 105 22.00 14.23 5.61
C SER A 105 21.15 13.56 6.69
N VAL A 106 21.06 12.24 6.65
CA VAL A 106 20.39 11.41 7.65
C VAL A 106 20.81 11.78 9.08
N GLY A 107 22.12 11.85 9.31
CA GLY A 107 22.64 12.19 10.64
C GLY A 107 22.24 13.58 11.14
N ARG A 108 22.01 14.54 10.23
CA ARG A 108 21.51 15.86 10.61
C ARG A 108 20.04 15.79 11.02
N GLN A 109 19.22 15.04 10.28
CA GLN A 109 17.80 14.87 10.56
C GLN A 109 17.57 14.12 11.89
N VAL A 110 18.32 13.03 12.16
CA VAL A 110 18.26 12.32 13.46
C VAL A 110 18.69 13.25 14.60
N ARG A 111 19.70 14.09 14.38
CA ARG A 111 20.15 15.08 15.38
C ARG A 111 19.08 16.13 15.68
N GLU A 112 18.31 16.55 14.70
CA GLU A 112 17.17 17.45 14.94
C GLU A 112 16.12 16.78 15.83
N GLY A 113 15.84 15.48 15.60
CA GLY A 113 14.98 14.69 16.49
C GLY A 113 15.50 14.64 17.93
N LEU A 114 16.81 14.42 18.12
CA LEU A 114 17.42 14.46 19.47
C LEU A 114 17.25 15.81 20.18
N ARG A 115 17.34 16.90 19.43
CA ARG A 115 17.22 18.27 19.97
C ARG A 115 15.81 18.66 20.37
N ALA A 116 14.79 17.98 19.86
CA ALA A 116 13.40 18.22 20.25
C ALA A 116 13.17 18.09 21.76
N ARG A 117 14.02 17.35 22.47
CA ARG A 117 13.99 17.23 23.95
C ARG A 117 14.61 18.43 24.69
N GLY A 118 15.14 19.42 23.98
CA GLY A 118 15.68 20.66 24.57
C GLY A 118 17.04 20.55 25.29
N ARG A 119 17.62 19.38 25.39
CA ARG A 119 18.93 19.15 26.04
C ARG A 119 19.77 18.19 25.19
N SER A 120 20.58 18.74 24.32
CA SER A 120 21.57 17.96 23.57
C SER A 120 22.95 18.50 23.87
N ASN A 121 23.82 17.63 24.40
CA ASN A 121 25.25 17.94 24.54
C ASN A 121 25.91 17.70 23.18
N ARG A 122 26.30 18.78 22.49
CA ARG A 122 26.88 18.76 21.13
C ARG A 122 28.03 17.77 20.97
N THR A 123 28.78 17.49 22.03
CA THR A 123 29.90 16.55 21.97
C THR A 123 29.49 15.09 21.84
N HIS A 124 28.27 14.73 22.29
CA HIS A 124 27.78 13.35 22.29
C HIS A 124 26.73 13.08 21.15
N GLU A 125 26.26 14.13 20.46
CA GLU A 125 25.23 13.97 19.42
C GLU A 125 25.64 12.99 18.31
N SER A 126 26.89 13.00 17.87
CA SER A 126 27.35 12.14 16.78
C SER A 126 27.43 10.66 17.16
N SER A 127 27.74 10.35 18.43
CA SER A 127 27.72 8.97 18.96
C SER A 127 26.29 8.49 19.15
N GLU A 128 25.40 9.34 19.63
CA GLU A 128 24.00 9.03 19.85
C GLU A 128 23.24 8.82 18.53
N VAL A 129 23.52 9.63 17.50
CA VAL A 129 23.01 9.41 16.14
C VAL A 129 23.41 8.02 15.61
N ARG A 130 24.68 7.63 15.76
CA ARG A 130 25.14 6.30 15.32
C ARG A 130 24.50 5.18 16.13
N ARG A 131 24.32 5.37 17.44
CA ARG A 131 23.64 4.41 18.30
C ARG A 131 22.19 4.18 17.85
N LEU A 132 21.43 5.25 17.63
CA LEU A 132 20.03 5.17 17.17
C LEU A 132 19.91 4.50 15.79
N LEU A 133 20.81 4.83 14.85
CA LEU A 133 20.82 4.19 13.54
C LEU A 133 21.17 2.69 13.62
N ALA A 134 22.07 2.30 14.53
CA ALA A 134 22.37 0.89 14.79
C ALA A 134 21.20 0.15 15.44
N GLU A 135 20.52 0.79 16.42
CA GLU A 135 19.36 0.25 17.14
C GLU A 135 18.22 -0.12 16.22
N VAL A 136 17.91 0.72 15.24
CA VAL A 136 16.90 0.39 14.20
C VAL A 136 17.41 -0.57 13.11
N GLY A 137 18.58 -1.20 13.31
CA GLY A 137 19.13 -2.25 12.47
C GLY A 137 19.74 -1.78 11.13
N LEU A 138 20.23 -0.53 11.07
CA LEU A 138 20.97 -0.06 9.90
C LEU A 138 22.44 -0.52 9.98
N LYS A 139 22.88 -1.23 8.94
CA LYS A 139 24.28 -1.63 8.79
C LYS A 139 25.14 -0.40 8.47
N ASP A 140 26.33 -0.30 9.06
CA ASP A 140 27.24 0.84 8.93
C ASP A 140 26.59 2.22 9.22
N PRO A 141 26.20 2.47 10.47
CA PRO A 141 25.55 3.72 10.88
C PRO A 141 26.36 4.98 10.57
N ALA A 142 27.69 4.87 10.56
CA ALA A 142 28.56 6.00 10.26
C ALA A 142 28.49 6.43 8.80
N ARG A 143 28.40 5.48 7.88
CA ARG A 143 28.16 5.72 6.46
C ARG A 143 26.73 6.23 6.23
N VAL A 144 25.72 5.55 6.79
CA VAL A 144 24.32 5.93 6.63
C VAL A 144 24.06 7.35 7.11
N ALA A 145 24.65 7.78 8.21
CA ALA A 145 24.51 9.14 8.73
C ALA A 145 24.96 10.24 7.73
N LYS A 146 25.82 9.91 6.76
CA LYS A 146 26.29 10.85 5.72
C LYS A 146 25.40 10.87 4.48
N LEU A 147 24.55 9.84 4.27
CA LEU A 147 23.67 9.73 3.10
C LEU A 147 22.54 10.75 3.16
N ARG A 148 21.96 11.04 1.99
CA ARG A 148 20.71 11.81 1.83
C ARG A 148 19.55 10.88 1.50
N SER A 149 18.31 11.35 1.62
CA SER A 149 17.09 10.54 1.42
C SER A 149 17.05 9.82 0.06
N GLU A 150 17.54 10.46 -1.01
CA GLU A 150 17.57 9.90 -2.37
C GLU A 150 18.48 8.67 -2.49
N GLN A 151 19.49 8.56 -1.63
CA GLN A 151 20.47 7.47 -1.60
C GLN A 151 20.02 6.28 -0.74
N LEU A 152 18.83 6.39 -0.11
CA LEU A 152 18.28 5.35 0.75
C LEU A 152 17.37 4.41 -0.05
N SER A 153 17.43 3.11 0.25
CA SER A 153 16.36 2.19 -0.13
C SER A 153 15.07 2.50 0.66
N GLY A 154 13.92 1.95 0.25
CA GLY A 154 12.66 2.10 0.99
C GLY A 154 12.77 1.67 2.44
N GLY A 155 13.29 0.49 2.70
CA GLY A 155 13.49 -0.03 4.05
C GLY A 155 14.52 0.76 4.87
N MET A 156 15.59 1.28 4.25
CA MET A 156 16.52 2.18 4.95
C MET A 156 15.84 3.49 5.36
N ALA A 157 15.05 4.09 4.48
CA ALA A 157 14.33 5.33 4.77
C ALA A 157 13.32 5.14 5.92
N GLN A 158 12.64 3.99 5.97
CA GLN A 158 11.72 3.63 7.05
C GLN A 158 12.46 3.52 8.40
N ARG A 159 13.59 2.80 8.43
CA ARG A 159 14.42 2.67 9.63
C ARG A 159 14.99 4.01 10.09
N VAL A 160 15.40 4.87 9.16
CA VAL A 160 15.84 6.24 9.47
C VAL A 160 14.70 7.04 10.09
N MET A 161 13.49 6.95 9.54
CA MET A 161 12.32 7.64 10.09
C MET A 161 11.99 7.13 11.51
N MET A 162 12.08 5.82 11.74
CA MET A 162 11.94 5.25 13.08
C MET A 162 12.99 5.86 14.03
N ALA A 163 14.28 5.90 13.63
CA ALA A 163 15.32 6.50 14.44
C ALA A 163 15.03 7.97 14.80
N ILE A 164 14.49 8.76 13.85
CA ILE A 164 14.08 10.15 14.10
C ILE A 164 12.90 10.20 15.08
N ALA A 165 11.88 9.36 14.89
CA ALA A 165 10.67 9.34 15.69
C ALA A 165 10.94 9.00 17.17
N ILE A 166 11.91 8.11 17.44
CA ILE A 166 12.26 7.69 18.80
C ILE A 166 13.42 8.49 19.40
N ALA A 167 14.08 9.36 18.64
CA ALA A 167 15.31 10.05 19.05
C ALA A 167 15.18 10.83 20.35
N ALA A 168 14.08 11.55 20.55
CA ALA A 168 13.83 12.31 21.76
C ALA A 168 13.31 11.47 22.95
N GLY A 169 13.08 10.17 22.76
CA GLY A 169 12.50 9.30 23.78
C GLY A 169 11.06 9.67 24.11
N PRO A 170 10.14 9.67 23.11
CA PRO A 170 8.73 9.97 23.33
C PRO A 170 8.07 8.94 24.23
N SER A 171 6.89 9.28 24.81
CA SER A 171 6.04 8.32 25.53
C SER A 171 5.04 7.63 24.62
N ILE A 172 4.68 8.28 23.50
CA ILE A 172 3.75 7.77 22.49
C ILE A 172 4.40 7.79 21.11
N LEU A 173 4.19 6.73 20.35
CA LEU A 173 4.52 6.64 18.93
C LEU A 173 3.21 6.56 18.11
N LEU A 174 2.99 7.55 17.25
CA LEU A 174 1.94 7.50 16.24
C LEU A 174 2.53 6.92 14.96
N ALA A 175 1.90 5.95 14.36
CA ALA A 175 2.33 5.34 13.11
C ALA A 175 1.15 5.36 12.12
N ASP A 176 1.20 6.27 11.14
CA ASP A 176 0.14 6.45 10.15
C ASP A 176 0.51 5.73 8.87
N GLU A 177 -0.10 4.57 8.64
CA GLU A 177 0.16 3.67 7.51
C GLU A 177 1.66 3.42 7.23
N PRO A 178 2.45 3.02 8.22
CA PRO A 178 3.91 2.95 8.07
C PRO A 178 4.38 1.87 7.09
N THR A 179 3.48 1.02 6.60
CA THR A 179 3.79 -0.13 5.73
C THR A 179 3.13 -0.07 4.36
N SER A 180 2.33 0.95 4.05
CA SER A 180 1.46 1.02 2.86
C SER A 180 2.16 1.02 1.49
N SER A 181 3.46 1.25 1.43
CA SER A 181 4.24 1.26 0.17
C SER A 181 5.43 0.29 0.20
N LEU A 182 5.40 -0.68 1.10
CA LEU A 182 6.47 -1.64 1.31
C LEU A 182 6.06 -3.01 0.75
N ASP A 183 7.04 -3.74 0.23
CA ASP A 183 6.85 -5.16 -0.07
C ASP A 183 6.64 -5.99 1.21
N SER A 184 6.10 -7.21 1.06
CA SER A 184 5.69 -8.06 2.19
C SER A 184 6.82 -8.29 3.20
N ILE A 185 8.07 -8.45 2.75
CA ILE A 185 9.23 -8.67 3.64
C ILE A 185 9.53 -7.41 4.46
N LEU A 186 9.61 -6.25 3.80
CA LEU A 186 9.87 -4.97 4.49
C LEU A 186 8.72 -4.57 5.40
N LYS A 187 7.46 -4.89 5.02
CA LYS A 187 6.28 -4.70 5.84
C LYS A 187 6.38 -5.46 7.15
N ALA A 188 6.62 -6.78 7.09
CA ALA A 188 6.81 -7.61 8.28
C ALA A 188 7.96 -7.11 9.17
N GLN A 189 9.12 -6.78 8.57
CA GLN A 189 10.26 -6.22 9.30
C GLN A 189 9.95 -4.88 9.99
N THR A 190 9.16 -4.02 9.34
CA THR A 190 8.77 -2.71 9.91
C THR A 190 7.84 -2.90 11.10
N LEU A 191 6.84 -3.77 11.00
CA LEU A 191 5.93 -4.09 12.09
C LEU A 191 6.66 -4.72 13.28
N GLN A 192 7.56 -5.65 13.02
CA GLN A 192 8.42 -6.24 14.07
C GLN A 192 9.31 -5.18 14.74
N LEU A 193 9.89 -4.25 13.98
CA LEU A 193 10.67 -3.15 14.54
C LEU A 193 9.82 -2.24 15.43
N ILE A 194 8.60 -1.89 15.02
CA ILE A 194 7.66 -1.11 15.85
C ILE A 194 7.39 -1.85 17.16
N ARG A 195 7.10 -3.14 17.11
CA ARG A 195 6.84 -3.95 18.31
C ARG A 195 8.08 -4.09 19.22
N GLN A 196 9.25 -4.23 18.62
CA GLN A 196 10.52 -4.29 19.35
C GLN A 196 10.79 -2.99 20.11
N GLU A 197 10.70 -1.84 19.43
CA GLU A 197 10.91 -0.53 20.06
C GLU A 197 9.84 -0.21 21.11
N GLN A 198 8.59 -0.61 20.86
CA GLN A 198 7.49 -0.49 21.81
C GLN A 198 7.83 -1.22 23.12
N ARG A 199 8.25 -2.50 23.03
CA ARG A 199 8.61 -3.30 24.21
C ARG A 199 9.87 -2.78 24.91
N ALA A 200 10.92 -2.45 24.15
CA ALA A 200 12.21 -2.01 24.71
C ALA A 200 12.11 -0.69 25.48
N ARG A 201 11.19 0.19 25.07
CA ARG A 201 11.05 1.54 25.63
C ARG A 201 9.79 1.74 26.45
N GLY A 202 8.88 0.78 26.49
CA GLY A 202 7.56 0.91 27.12
C GLY A 202 6.67 1.98 26.44
N LEU A 203 6.82 2.17 25.12
CA LEU A 203 6.04 3.14 24.35
C LEU A 203 4.58 2.73 24.30
N GLY A 204 3.64 3.69 24.44
CA GLY A 204 2.32 3.53 23.90
C GLY A 204 2.37 3.71 22.37
N VAL A 205 1.79 2.82 21.61
CA VAL A 205 1.80 2.90 20.14
C VAL A 205 0.37 2.99 19.63
N LEU A 206 0.07 3.99 18.81
CA LEU A 206 -1.15 4.09 18.01
C LEU A 206 -0.78 3.84 16.56
N LEU A 207 -1.13 2.65 16.07
CA LEU A 207 -0.85 2.21 14.70
C LEU A 207 -2.09 2.33 13.84
N ILE A 208 -2.06 3.19 12.84
CA ILE A 208 -3.12 3.31 11.84
C ILE A 208 -2.76 2.49 10.61
N THR A 209 -3.71 1.67 10.17
CA THR A 209 -3.57 0.87 8.95
C THR A 209 -4.94 0.47 8.41
N HIS A 210 -4.99 0.07 7.16
CA HIS A 210 -6.14 -0.60 6.55
C HIS A 210 -5.97 -2.14 6.52
N ASP A 211 -4.83 -2.66 6.93
CA ASP A 211 -4.48 -4.08 6.87
C ASP A 211 -4.58 -4.73 8.25
N LEU A 212 -5.74 -5.30 8.52
CA LEU A 212 -6.03 -6.01 9.76
C LEU A 212 -5.21 -7.31 9.90
N GLY A 213 -4.96 -8.01 8.80
CA GLY A 213 -4.18 -9.26 8.81
C GLY A 213 -2.79 -9.06 9.37
N SER A 214 -2.07 -8.05 8.89
CA SER A 214 -0.69 -7.78 9.33
C SER A 214 -0.59 -7.29 10.78
N VAL A 215 -1.54 -6.51 11.26
CA VAL A 215 -1.48 -5.99 12.64
C VAL A 215 -2.01 -6.95 13.67
N SER A 216 -2.79 -7.96 13.26
CA SER A 216 -3.29 -8.99 14.16
C SER A 216 -2.20 -9.70 14.96
N GLN A 217 -0.99 -9.79 14.39
CA GLN A 217 0.16 -10.44 15.02
C GLN A 217 0.90 -9.57 16.04
N ILE A 218 0.73 -8.25 15.98
CA ILE A 218 1.49 -7.31 16.81
C ILE A 218 0.65 -6.42 17.73
N ALA A 219 -0.62 -6.18 17.41
CA ALA A 219 -1.50 -5.32 18.20
C ALA A 219 -2.01 -6.04 19.45
N ASP A 220 -2.03 -5.33 20.58
CA ASP A 220 -2.66 -5.82 21.81
C ASP A 220 -4.18 -5.62 21.74
N ARG A 221 -4.62 -4.52 21.13
CA ARG A 221 -6.03 -4.15 20.95
C ARG A 221 -6.26 -3.54 19.57
N VAL A 222 -7.43 -3.81 19.01
CA VAL A 222 -7.87 -3.27 17.73
C VAL A 222 -9.09 -2.39 17.95
N VAL A 223 -9.12 -1.26 17.26
CA VAL A 223 -10.24 -0.31 17.18
C VAL A 223 -10.64 -0.20 15.72
N VAL A 224 -11.89 -0.45 15.42
CA VAL A 224 -12.44 -0.35 14.07
C VAL A 224 -13.14 0.99 13.90
N LEU A 225 -12.68 1.78 12.94
CA LEU A 225 -13.21 3.11 12.63
C LEU A 225 -13.93 3.07 11.27
N ASP A 226 -15.19 3.47 11.23
CA ASP A 226 -15.95 3.63 10.00
C ASP A 226 -16.86 4.85 10.06
N GLY A 227 -17.00 5.58 8.94
CA GLY A 227 -17.81 6.81 8.89
C GLY A 227 -17.47 7.83 9.97
N GLY A 228 -16.21 7.91 10.41
CA GLY A 228 -15.77 8.82 11.48
C GLY A 228 -16.06 8.34 12.90
N ARG A 229 -16.63 7.17 13.10
CA ARG A 229 -17.01 6.62 14.42
C ARG A 229 -16.26 5.34 14.75
N VAL A 230 -15.99 5.12 16.03
CA VAL A 230 -15.55 3.82 16.52
C VAL A 230 -16.77 2.90 16.53
N ILE A 231 -16.76 1.87 15.69
CA ILE A 231 -17.87 0.92 15.54
C ILE A 231 -17.67 -0.37 16.33
N GLU A 232 -16.42 -0.72 16.62
CA GLU A 232 -16.07 -1.89 17.44
C GLU A 232 -14.65 -1.74 17.99
N GLU A 233 -14.42 -2.18 19.23
CA GLU A 233 -13.08 -2.26 19.80
C GLU A 233 -12.97 -3.47 20.73
N GLY A 234 -11.77 -4.03 20.85
CA GLY A 234 -11.50 -5.17 21.73
C GLY A 234 -10.07 -5.64 21.69
N ALA A 235 -9.73 -6.57 22.60
CA ALA A 235 -8.49 -7.31 22.50
C ALA A 235 -8.39 -8.01 21.14
N THR A 236 -7.22 -7.96 20.50
CA THR A 236 -7.03 -8.44 19.12
C THR A 236 -7.59 -9.86 18.91
N GLU A 237 -7.21 -10.81 19.77
CA GLU A 237 -7.67 -12.19 19.65
C GLU A 237 -9.19 -12.31 19.75
N SER A 238 -9.83 -11.62 20.69
CA SER A 238 -11.27 -11.67 20.91
C SER A 238 -12.04 -11.08 19.74
N LEU A 239 -11.61 -9.92 19.23
CA LEU A 239 -12.25 -9.23 18.11
C LEU A 239 -12.15 -10.05 16.82
N LEU A 240 -11.00 -10.68 16.56
CA LEU A 240 -10.82 -11.52 15.38
C LEU A 240 -11.62 -12.82 15.47
N ALA A 241 -11.75 -13.43 16.66
CA ALA A 241 -12.48 -14.67 16.85
C ALA A 241 -14.01 -14.50 16.79
N ALA A 242 -14.53 -13.38 17.28
CA ALA A 242 -15.97 -13.14 17.40
C ALA A 242 -16.37 -11.68 17.07
N PRO A 243 -16.17 -11.23 15.81
CA PRO A 243 -16.54 -9.87 15.42
C PRO A 243 -18.06 -9.67 15.44
N VAL A 244 -18.52 -8.60 16.06
CA VAL A 244 -19.94 -8.28 16.21
C VAL A 244 -20.45 -7.44 15.04
N HIS A 245 -19.68 -6.40 14.66
CA HIS A 245 -20.14 -5.44 13.65
C HIS A 245 -19.95 -6.01 12.21
N PRO A 246 -20.93 -5.81 11.29
CA PRO A 246 -20.83 -6.32 9.92
C PRO A 246 -19.58 -5.85 9.17
N ILE A 247 -19.18 -4.59 9.34
CA ILE A 247 -17.97 -4.01 8.71
C ILE A 247 -16.70 -4.67 9.25
N THR A 248 -16.65 -5.00 10.54
CA THR A 248 -15.52 -5.73 11.12
C THR A 248 -15.39 -7.12 10.50
N ARG A 249 -16.52 -7.83 10.32
CA ARG A 249 -16.54 -9.13 9.63
C ARG A 249 -16.03 -9.02 8.19
N GLU A 250 -16.45 -7.98 7.48
CA GLU A 250 -16.00 -7.71 6.12
C GLU A 250 -14.49 -7.43 6.04
N LEU A 251 -13.95 -6.60 6.95
CA LEU A 251 -12.51 -6.33 7.06
C LEU A 251 -11.71 -7.60 7.35
N ILE A 252 -12.18 -8.45 8.26
CA ILE A 252 -11.54 -9.73 8.59
C ILE A 252 -11.59 -10.67 7.37
N ALA A 253 -12.76 -10.83 6.74
CA ALA A 253 -12.93 -11.67 5.56
C ALA A 253 -12.05 -11.20 4.39
N ALA A 254 -11.90 -9.88 4.21
CA ALA A 254 -11.04 -9.31 3.18
C ALA A 254 -9.54 -9.54 3.46
N SER A 255 -9.16 -9.59 4.75
CA SER A 255 -7.77 -9.81 5.19
C SER A 255 -7.38 -11.29 5.30
N THR A 256 -8.37 -12.19 5.28
CA THR A 256 -8.11 -13.64 5.34
C THR A 256 -8.25 -14.22 3.93
N PRO A 257 -7.17 -14.61 3.26
CA PRO A 257 -7.26 -15.20 1.94
C PRO A 257 -7.90 -16.59 2.05
N THR A 258 -9.11 -16.71 1.54
CA THR A 258 -9.63 -18.04 1.19
C THR A 258 -8.88 -18.41 -0.09
N ALA A 259 -7.93 -19.34 0.00
CA ALA A 259 -7.15 -19.77 -1.14
C ALA A 259 -8.10 -20.21 -2.26
N ALA A 260 -8.12 -19.47 -3.35
CA ALA A 260 -8.49 -20.04 -4.64
C ALA A 260 -7.31 -20.92 -5.04
N ALA A 261 -7.20 -22.11 -4.46
CA ALA A 261 -6.16 -23.08 -4.80
C ALA A 261 -6.30 -23.40 -6.27
N GLY A 262 -5.54 -22.68 -7.08
CA GLY A 262 -5.52 -22.90 -8.51
C GLY A 262 -4.96 -24.27 -8.81
N LYS A 263 -5.79 -25.17 -9.34
CA LYS A 263 -5.30 -26.37 -10.01
C LYS A 263 -4.39 -25.94 -11.18
N PRO A 264 -3.38 -26.78 -11.53
CA PRO A 264 -2.60 -26.56 -12.74
C PRO A 264 -3.53 -26.24 -13.91
N PHE A 265 -3.29 -25.14 -14.62
CA PHE A 265 -4.16 -24.71 -15.69
C PHE A 265 -3.72 -25.35 -17.00
N GLU A 266 -4.62 -26.10 -17.63
CA GLU A 266 -4.41 -26.75 -18.93
C GLU A 266 -5.18 -25.98 -20.00
N GLY A 267 -4.50 -25.09 -20.72
CA GLY A 267 -5.07 -24.28 -21.79
C GLY A 267 -4.10 -24.14 -22.97
N GLU A 268 -4.60 -23.63 -24.10
CA GLU A 268 -3.75 -23.27 -25.24
C GLU A 268 -2.76 -22.18 -24.87
N VAL A 269 -1.59 -22.19 -25.50
CA VAL A 269 -0.57 -21.16 -25.29
C VAL A 269 -1.04 -19.83 -25.88
N LEU A 270 -1.19 -18.82 -25.05
CA LEU A 270 -1.53 -17.46 -25.44
C LEU A 270 -0.28 -16.60 -25.68
N ALA A 271 0.71 -16.72 -24.80
CA ALA A 271 1.96 -16.01 -24.90
C ALA A 271 3.15 -16.91 -24.53
N CYS A 272 4.29 -16.75 -25.22
CA CYS A 272 5.52 -17.46 -24.97
C CYS A 272 6.70 -16.47 -25.02
N LEU A 273 7.46 -16.41 -23.93
CA LEU A 273 8.71 -15.69 -23.84
C LEU A 273 9.86 -16.69 -23.88
N GLN A 274 10.87 -16.45 -24.71
CA GLN A 274 12.05 -17.30 -24.85
C GLN A 274 13.32 -16.47 -24.78
N ASN A 275 14.14 -16.71 -23.75
CA ASN A 275 15.40 -16.02 -23.48
C ASN A 275 15.27 -14.48 -23.51
N VAL A 276 14.16 -13.95 -23.01
CA VAL A 276 13.84 -12.52 -23.09
C VAL A 276 14.72 -11.72 -22.15
N GLY A 277 15.43 -10.74 -22.74
CA GLY A 277 16.23 -9.76 -22.00
C GLY A 277 15.91 -8.33 -22.40
N ARG A 278 16.02 -7.42 -21.43
CA ARG A 278 15.83 -5.98 -21.63
C ARG A 278 16.80 -5.16 -20.80
N THR A 279 17.49 -4.23 -21.46
CA THR A 279 18.46 -3.32 -20.85
C THR A 279 18.10 -1.90 -21.20
N PHE A 280 17.91 -1.06 -20.20
CA PHE A 280 17.79 0.37 -20.41
C PHE A 280 19.19 0.99 -20.46
N SER A 281 19.52 1.61 -21.58
CA SER A 281 20.83 2.25 -21.79
C SER A 281 20.72 3.77 -21.68
N PRO A 282 20.98 4.39 -20.55
CA PRO A 282 21.63 5.67 -20.58
C PRO A 282 23.07 5.43 -21.05
N ARG A 283 23.55 6.23 -21.99
CA ARG A 283 24.87 6.10 -22.69
C ARG A 283 26.11 5.88 -21.79
N ARG A 284 25.99 5.90 -20.47
CA ARG A 284 27.07 5.76 -19.50
C ARG A 284 26.95 4.62 -18.48
N ASN A 285 25.71 4.14 -18.17
CA ASN A 285 25.51 3.02 -17.24
C ASN A 285 24.29 2.20 -17.67
N PRO A 286 24.47 1.11 -18.41
CA PRO A 286 23.37 0.22 -18.78
C PRO A 286 22.75 -0.41 -17.52
N THR A 287 21.42 -0.34 -17.41
CA THR A 287 20.69 -0.98 -16.33
C THR A 287 19.93 -2.16 -16.91
N ILE A 288 20.32 -3.37 -16.53
CA ILE A 288 19.60 -4.60 -16.88
C ILE A 288 18.28 -4.56 -16.14
N ALA A 289 17.19 -4.74 -16.87
CA ALA A 289 15.84 -4.78 -16.30
C ALA A 289 15.27 -6.19 -16.34
N LEU A 290 15.61 -6.98 -17.34
CA LEU A 290 15.28 -8.41 -17.44
C LEU A 290 16.43 -9.17 -18.07
N SER A 291 16.66 -10.40 -17.61
CA SER A 291 17.69 -11.30 -18.09
C SER A 291 17.14 -12.72 -18.22
N ASN A 292 17.27 -13.29 -19.41
CA ASN A 292 16.97 -14.70 -19.72
C ASN A 292 15.60 -15.20 -19.18
N VAL A 293 14.51 -14.45 -19.47
CA VAL A 293 13.18 -14.85 -19.02
C VAL A 293 12.57 -15.84 -20.00
N ASP A 294 12.26 -17.05 -19.51
CA ASP A 294 11.50 -18.10 -20.21
C ASP A 294 10.17 -18.31 -19.49
N LEU A 295 9.05 -18.04 -20.16
CA LEU A 295 7.72 -18.16 -19.55
C LEU A 295 6.65 -18.45 -20.59
N VAL A 296 5.73 -19.33 -20.25
CA VAL A 296 4.55 -19.64 -21.06
C VAL A 296 3.30 -19.21 -20.28
N ILE A 297 2.41 -18.45 -20.93
CA ILE A 297 1.12 -18.04 -20.40
C ILE A 297 0.03 -18.69 -21.23
N ARG A 298 -0.96 -19.31 -20.55
CA ARG A 298 -2.03 -20.03 -21.19
C ARG A 298 -3.33 -19.23 -21.20
N ARG A 299 -4.18 -19.49 -22.16
CA ARG A 299 -5.48 -18.81 -22.32
C ARG A 299 -6.41 -19.09 -21.13
N GLY A 300 -6.98 -18.04 -20.53
CA GLY A 300 -7.88 -18.13 -19.38
C GLY A 300 -7.16 -18.37 -18.03
N GLU A 301 -5.82 -18.43 -18.04
CA GLU A 301 -5.00 -18.54 -16.85
C GLU A 301 -5.00 -17.23 -16.04
N VAL A 302 -4.82 -17.35 -14.73
CA VAL A 302 -4.40 -16.22 -13.87
C VAL A 302 -2.95 -16.45 -13.46
N LEU A 303 -2.05 -15.73 -14.12
CA LEU A 303 -0.63 -15.71 -13.75
C LEU A 303 -0.39 -14.65 -12.68
N GLY A 304 0.01 -15.07 -11.49
CA GLY A 304 0.49 -14.19 -10.44
C GLY A 304 1.97 -13.87 -10.60
N VAL A 305 2.35 -12.61 -10.53
CA VAL A 305 3.74 -12.18 -10.67
C VAL A 305 4.21 -11.50 -9.39
N LEU A 306 5.19 -12.09 -8.71
CA LEU A 306 5.78 -11.62 -7.47
C LEU A 306 7.22 -11.14 -7.68
N GLY A 307 7.71 -10.31 -6.75
CA GLY A 307 9.09 -9.86 -6.67
C GLY A 307 9.22 -8.49 -6.00
N HIS A 308 10.42 -8.16 -5.52
CA HIS A 308 10.69 -6.85 -4.91
C HIS A 308 10.64 -5.70 -5.92
N SER A 309 10.59 -4.46 -5.43
CA SER A 309 10.67 -3.27 -6.29
C SER A 309 11.98 -3.26 -7.08
N GLY A 310 11.90 -3.03 -8.39
CA GLY A 310 13.06 -3.04 -9.29
C GLY A 310 13.48 -4.43 -9.81
N SER A 311 12.74 -5.51 -9.51
CA SER A 311 13.06 -6.86 -10.02
C SER A 311 12.70 -7.09 -11.51
N GLY A 312 12.10 -6.10 -12.19
CA GLY A 312 11.79 -6.18 -13.63
C GLY A 312 10.32 -6.41 -13.97
N LYS A 313 9.41 -6.56 -12.98
CA LYS A 313 7.97 -6.88 -13.20
C LYS A 313 7.26 -5.93 -14.16
N SER A 314 7.40 -4.62 -13.97
CA SER A 314 6.76 -3.63 -14.88
C SER A 314 7.39 -3.64 -16.27
N THR A 315 8.68 -3.98 -16.41
CA THR A 315 9.33 -4.18 -17.71
C THR A 315 8.75 -5.41 -18.40
N PHE A 316 8.56 -6.51 -17.67
CA PHE A 316 7.88 -7.72 -18.15
C PHE A 316 6.45 -7.40 -18.63
N ALA A 317 5.67 -6.65 -17.83
CA ALA A 317 4.32 -6.21 -18.22
C ALA A 317 4.32 -5.42 -19.53
N ARG A 318 5.24 -4.47 -19.70
CA ARG A 318 5.35 -3.62 -20.90
C ARG A 318 5.78 -4.40 -22.15
N LEU A 319 6.67 -5.40 -22.00
CA LEU A 319 7.03 -6.29 -23.09
C LEU A 319 5.87 -7.17 -23.52
N LEU A 320 5.13 -7.71 -22.56
CA LEU A 320 3.96 -8.54 -22.82
C LEU A 320 2.80 -7.73 -23.46
N ALA A 321 2.63 -6.47 -23.03
CA ALA A 321 1.69 -5.50 -23.63
C ALA A 321 2.20 -4.92 -24.97
N ARG A 322 3.38 -5.33 -25.46
CA ARG A 322 4.03 -4.82 -26.68
C ARG A 322 4.27 -3.31 -26.67
N MET A 323 4.32 -2.69 -25.50
CA MET A 323 4.70 -1.29 -25.35
C MET A 323 6.21 -1.08 -25.49
N ASP A 324 6.99 -2.12 -25.18
CA ASP A 324 8.44 -2.18 -25.37
C ASP A 324 8.82 -3.38 -26.26
N ARG A 325 10.06 -3.39 -26.76
CA ARG A 325 10.63 -4.53 -27.49
C ARG A 325 11.76 -5.13 -26.66
N PRO A 326 11.94 -6.46 -26.65
CA PRO A 326 13.09 -7.09 -26.02
C PRO A 326 14.38 -6.74 -26.78
N ASP A 327 15.49 -6.66 -26.06
CA ASP A 327 16.83 -6.50 -26.66
C ASP A 327 17.43 -7.85 -27.06
N SER A 328 17.01 -8.94 -26.37
CA SER A 328 17.38 -10.33 -26.72
C SER A 328 16.16 -11.24 -26.51
N GLY A 329 16.16 -12.38 -27.17
CA GLY A 329 15.08 -13.35 -27.13
C GLY A 329 13.84 -12.92 -27.92
N THR A 330 12.72 -13.63 -27.71
CA THR A 330 11.47 -13.40 -28.44
C THR A 330 10.27 -13.44 -27.50
N VAL A 331 9.29 -12.56 -27.78
CA VAL A 331 7.94 -12.58 -27.18
C VAL A 331 6.96 -12.91 -28.30
N THR A 332 6.39 -14.11 -28.25
CA THR A 332 5.42 -14.60 -29.24
C THR A 332 4.04 -14.63 -28.60
N LEU A 333 3.04 -14.07 -29.29
CA LEU A 333 1.64 -14.15 -28.94
C LEU A 333 0.92 -15.04 -29.93
N SER A 334 -0.17 -15.72 -29.54
CA SER A 334 -1.06 -16.42 -30.47
C SER A 334 -1.61 -15.45 -31.52
N ALA A 335 -1.98 -15.95 -32.69
CA ALA A 335 -2.34 -15.11 -33.85
C ALA A 335 -3.47 -14.11 -33.54
N ASP A 336 -4.46 -14.50 -32.76
CA ASP A 336 -5.56 -13.65 -32.30
C ASP A 336 -5.15 -12.66 -31.20
N ALA A 337 -4.17 -13.01 -30.37
CA ALA A 337 -3.60 -12.13 -29.35
C ALA A 337 -2.56 -11.14 -29.92
N ALA A 338 -2.15 -11.31 -31.17
CA ALA A 338 -1.21 -10.42 -31.84
C ALA A 338 -1.81 -9.06 -32.25
N THR A 339 -3.13 -8.86 -32.12
CA THR A 339 -3.78 -7.56 -32.41
C THR A 339 -3.44 -6.53 -31.34
N PRO A 340 -3.36 -5.21 -31.68
CA PRO A 340 -2.99 -4.17 -30.71
C PRO A 340 -3.93 -4.05 -29.51
N THR A 341 -5.20 -4.45 -29.67
CA THR A 341 -6.22 -4.35 -28.63
C THR A 341 -6.35 -5.61 -27.77
N ALA A 342 -5.79 -6.74 -28.23
CA ALA A 342 -5.94 -8.03 -27.55
C ALA A 342 -5.30 -8.08 -26.17
N THR A 343 -4.28 -7.25 -25.91
CA THR A 343 -3.63 -7.12 -24.61
C THR A 343 -3.84 -5.72 -24.08
N GLN A 344 -4.40 -5.59 -22.89
CA GLN A 344 -4.58 -4.32 -22.20
C GLN A 344 -3.83 -4.32 -20.89
N ILE A 345 -3.34 -3.14 -20.46
CA ILE A 345 -2.64 -2.96 -19.19
C ILE A 345 -3.38 -1.94 -18.31
N ILE A 346 -3.57 -2.31 -17.07
CA ILE A 346 -4.07 -1.42 -16.01
C ILE A 346 -2.89 -1.04 -15.13
N LEU A 347 -2.61 0.26 -15.08
CA LEU A 347 -1.46 0.82 -14.37
C LEU A 347 -1.73 0.97 -12.87
N GLN A 348 -0.66 1.09 -12.11
CA GLN A 348 -0.65 1.22 -10.65
C GLN A 348 -1.44 2.43 -10.13
N GLU A 349 -1.32 3.59 -10.78
CA GLU A 349 -2.02 4.81 -10.39
C GLU A 349 -3.25 5.02 -11.29
N PRO A 350 -4.49 4.73 -10.81
CA PRO A 350 -5.70 4.89 -11.63
C PRO A 350 -5.89 6.31 -12.15
N PHE A 351 -5.58 7.32 -11.32
CA PHE A 351 -5.71 8.73 -11.69
C PHE A 351 -4.85 9.10 -12.90
N ALA A 352 -3.62 8.57 -12.98
CA ALA A 352 -2.72 8.80 -14.12
C ALA A 352 -3.22 8.16 -15.43
N SER A 353 -4.23 7.28 -15.36
CA SER A 353 -4.84 6.66 -16.53
C SER A 353 -5.88 7.54 -17.22
N PHE A 354 -6.28 8.65 -16.62
CA PHE A 354 -7.32 9.55 -17.13
C PHE A 354 -6.75 10.96 -17.34
N ASP A 355 -7.22 11.62 -18.40
CA ASP A 355 -6.92 13.05 -18.59
C ASP A 355 -7.70 13.87 -17.56
N PRO A 356 -7.03 14.62 -16.67
CA PRO A 356 -7.70 15.39 -15.63
C PRO A 356 -8.55 16.56 -16.16
N SER A 357 -8.42 16.93 -17.44
CA SER A 357 -9.17 18.00 -18.10
C SER A 357 -10.45 17.50 -18.80
N LEU A 358 -10.64 16.18 -18.92
CA LEU A 358 -11.80 15.59 -19.56
C LEU A 358 -12.75 14.96 -18.55
N ILE A 359 -14.04 14.99 -18.84
CA ILE A 359 -15.01 14.15 -18.12
C ILE A 359 -14.73 12.68 -18.40
N LEU A 360 -15.14 11.80 -17.48
CA LEU A 360 -14.84 10.37 -17.57
C LEU A 360 -15.44 9.73 -18.81
N ARG A 361 -16.64 10.17 -19.26
CA ARG A 361 -17.27 9.68 -20.49
C ARG A 361 -16.38 9.84 -21.72
N GLU A 362 -15.77 11.01 -21.89
CA GLU A 362 -14.86 11.27 -23.01
C GLU A 362 -13.59 10.39 -22.93
N SER A 363 -13.06 10.22 -21.71
CA SER A 363 -11.89 9.36 -21.48
C SER A 363 -12.18 7.88 -21.78
N LEU A 364 -13.41 7.39 -21.51
CA LEU A 364 -13.81 6.01 -21.81
C LEU A 364 -14.13 5.81 -23.29
N ARG A 365 -14.62 6.83 -24.01
CA ARG A 365 -14.85 6.75 -25.46
C ARG A 365 -13.57 6.62 -26.28
N ALA A 366 -12.43 7.06 -25.77
CA ALA A 366 -11.18 7.11 -26.53
C ALA A 366 -10.82 5.81 -27.28
N PRO A 367 -10.98 4.60 -26.72
CA PRO A 367 -10.75 3.33 -27.44
C PRO A 367 -11.75 3.08 -28.58
N LEU A 368 -12.92 3.72 -28.54
CA LEU A 368 -14.05 3.51 -29.47
C LEU A 368 -14.11 4.58 -30.58
N HIS A 369 -13.05 5.27 -30.86
CA HIS A 369 -12.98 6.40 -31.81
C HIS A 369 -13.46 6.10 -33.25
N ARG A 370 -13.64 4.82 -33.58
CA ARG A 370 -14.18 4.38 -34.91
C ARG A 370 -15.70 4.24 -34.93
N LEU A 371 -16.36 4.31 -33.78
CA LEU A 371 -17.81 4.26 -33.65
C LEU A 371 -18.38 5.67 -33.62
N ASP A 372 -19.65 5.80 -34.05
CA ASP A 372 -20.41 7.01 -33.77
C ASP A 372 -20.62 7.20 -32.24
N ARG A 373 -20.99 8.40 -31.87
CA ARG A 373 -21.05 8.82 -30.48
C ARG A 373 -22.09 8.07 -29.68
N ASP A 374 -23.25 7.84 -30.27
CA ASP A 374 -24.38 7.20 -29.58
C ASP A 374 -24.09 5.70 -29.38
N SER A 375 -23.54 5.02 -30.39
CA SER A 375 -23.10 3.61 -30.24
C SER A 375 -21.98 3.45 -29.22
N ALA A 376 -21.03 4.39 -29.19
CA ALA A 376 -19.94 4.38 -28.20
C ALA A 376 -20.48 4.57 -26.76
N ASP A 377 -21.47 5.46 -26.56
CA ASP A 377 -22.08 5.70 -25.25
C ASP A 377 -22.80 4.49 -24.69
N VAL A 378 -23.53 3.77 -25.51
CA VAL A 378 -24.21 2.52 -25.10
C VAL A 378 -23.20 1.50 -24.60
N LEU A 379 -22.06 1.35 -25.28
CA LEU A 379 -21.00 0.43 -24.86
C LEU A 379 -20.30 0.90 -23.59
N VAL A 380 -20.05 2.20 -23.46
CA VAL A 380 -19.43 2.79 -22.27
C VAL A 380 -20.33 2.61 -21.05
N ASP A 381 -21.64 2.91 -21.16
CA ASP A 381 -22.59 2.75 -20.06
C ASP A 381 -22.72 1.27 -19.64
N ALA A 382 -22.73 0.35 -20.59
CA ALA A 382 -22.73 -1.09 -20.30
C ALA A 382 -21.46 -1.52 -19.60
N ALA A 383 -20.28 -1.11 -20.09
CA ALA A 383 -19.00 -1.47 -19.48
C ALA A 383 -18.85 -0.91 -18.05
N VAL A 384 -19.38 0.28 -17.78
CA VAL A 384 -19.39 0.88 -16.44
C VAL A 384 -20.33 0.13 -15.51
N SER A 385 -21.47 -0.30 -16.00
CA SER A 385 -22.43 -1.15 -15.25
C SER A 385 -21.83 -2.53 -14.93
N ASP A 386 -21.09 -3.13 -15.86
CA ASP A 386 -20.41 -4.44 -15.68
C ASP A 386 -19.39 -4.43 -14.54
N VAL A 387 -18.73 -3.28 -14.31
CA VAL A 387 -17.81 -3.14 -13.18
C VAL A 387 -18.50 -2.67 -11.90
N GLY A 388 -19.84 -2.64 -11.88
CA GLY A 388 -20.64 -2.31 -10.70
C GLY A 388 -20.60 -0.82 -10.33
N LEU A 389 -20.54 0.07 -11.32
CA LEU A 389 -20.62 1.52 -11.14
C LEU A 389 -21.87 2.09 -11.79
N ASP A 390 -22.37 3.20 -11.23
CA ASP A 390 -23.45 3.98 -11.82
C ASP A 390 -22.91 4.79 -13.01
N PRO A 391 -23.50 4.68 -14.21
CA PRO A 391 -23.12 5.50 -15.37
C PRO A 391 -23.19 7.01 -15.14
N GLN A 392 -23.94 7.51 -14.15
CA GLN A 392 -23.97 8.93 -13.79
C GLN A 392 -22.59 9.46 -13.35
N LEU A 393 -21.69 8.59 -12.89
CA LEU A 393 -20.29 8.95 -12.57
C LEU A 393 -19.54 9.46 -13.80
N LEU A 394 -19.94 9.08 -15.01
CA LEU A 394 -19.27 9.43 -16.24
C LEU A 394 -19.29 10.94 -16.56
N GLU A 395 -20.23 11.68 -15.97
CA GLU A 395 -20.33 13.13 -16.13
C GLU A 395 -19.37 13.90 -15.19
N ARG A 396 -18.64 13.18 -14.32
CA ARG A 396 -17.67 13.80 -13.42
C ARG A 396 -16.28 13.88 -14.04
N MET A 397 -15.47 14.78 -13.50
CA MET A 397 -14.02 14.79 -13.70
C MET A 397 -13.36 13.69 -12.86
N PRO A 398 -12.18 13.18 -13.25
CA PRO A 398 -11.45 12.20 -12.46
C PRO A 398 -11.22 12.60 -11.00
N SER A 399 -11.01 13.90 -10.73
CA SER A 399 -10.83 14.45 -9.37
C SER A 399 -12.06 14.31 -8.47
N GLY A 400 -13.25 14.08 -9.05
CA GLY A 400 -14.52 13.89 -8.32
C GLY A 400 -14.81 12.43 -7.97
N CYS A 401 -13.87 11.50 -8.19
CA CYS A 401 -14.04 10.08 -7.95
C CYS A 401 -13.04 9.53 -6.92
N SER A 402 -13.46 8.48 -6.20
CA SER A 402 -12.55 7.74 -5.32
C SER A 402 -11.56 6.90 -6.13
N GLY A 403 -10.42 6.50 -5.51
CA GLY A 403 -9.44 5.64 -6.15
C GLY A 403 -10.03 4.31 -6.63
N GLY A 404 -10.91 3.67 -5.85
CA GLY A 404 -11.59 2.45 -6.24
C GLY A 404 -12.57 2.64 -7.41
N GLN A 405 -13.25 3.78 -7.50
CA GLN A 405 -14.09 4.13 -8.64
C GLN A 405 -13.24 4.31 -9.91
N LEU A 406 -12.15 5.05 -9.84
CA LEU A 406 -11.23 5.24 -10.98
C LEU A 406 -10.61 3.92 -11.42
N GLN A 407 -10.28 3.03 -10.47
CA GLN A 407 -9.76 1.70 -10.80
C GLN A 407 -10.78 0.86 -11.57
N ARG A 408 -12.04 0.82 -11.13
CA ARG A 408 -13.11 0.14 -11.85
C ARG A 408 -13.37 0.75 -13.23
N LEU A 409 -13.30 2.07 -13.35
CA LEU A 409 -13.41 2.77 -14.65
C LEU A 409 -12.23 2.44 -15.59
N ALA A 410 -11.01 2.30 -15.05
CA ALA A 410 -9.85 1.86 -15.84
C ALA A 410 -10.04 0.41 -16.36
N ILE A 411 -10.60 -0.48 -15.53
CA ILE A 411 -10.98 -1.84 -15.94
C ILE A 411 -12.07 -1.77 -17.01
N ALA A 412 -13.15 -1.01 -16.81
CA ALA A 412 -14.22 -0.83 -17.79
C ALA A 412 -13.66 -0.36 -19.14
N ARG A 413 -12.80 0.63 -19.15
CA ARG A 413 -12.15 1.14 -20.37
C ARG A 413 -11.34 0.06 -21.09
N ALA A 414 -10.59 -0.75 -20.35
CA ALA A 414 -9.81 -1.85 -20.93
C ALA A 414 -10.73 -2.92 -21.55
N LEU A 415 -11.89 -3.17 -20.97
CA LEU A 415 -12.87 -4.16 -21.46
C LEU A 415 -13.60 -3.75 -22.73
N LEU A 416 -13.69 -2.44 -23.04
CA LEU A 416 -14.37 -1.93 -24.24
C LEU A 416 -13.80 -2.46 -25.55
N VAL A 417 -12.56 -2.90 -25.56
CA VAL A 417 -11.89 -3.47 -26.74
C VAL A 417 -11.86 -5.00 -26.75
N ASN A 418 -12.61 -5.66 -25.84
CA ASN A 418 -12.68 -7.12 -25.69
C ASN A 418 -11.29 -7.79 -25.69
N PRO A 419 -10.43 -7.49 -24.69
CA PRO A 419 -9.08 -8.03 -24.67
C PRO A 419 -9.08 -9.54 -24.37
N LEU A 420 -8.10 -10.26 -24.93
CA LEU A 420 -7.81 -11.66 -24.58
C LEU A 420 -6.94 -11.76 -23.32
N MET A 421 -6.13 -10.73 -23.06
CA MET A 421 -5.25 -10.64 -21.89
C MET A 421 -5.36 -9.28 -21.21
N LEU A 422 -5.50 -9.30 -19.90
CA LEU A 422 -5.51 -8.12 -19.06
C LEU A 422 -4.35 -8.19 -18.08
N ILE A 423 -3.44 -7.23 -18.15
CA ILE A 423 -2.29 -7.11 -17.26
C ILE A 423 -2.62 -6.07 -16.19
N CYS A 424 -2.59 -6.47 -14.93
CA CYS A 424 -2.85 -5.64 -13.77
C CYS A 424 -1.49 -5.37 -13.07
N ASP A 425 -0.83 -4.23 -13.39
CA ASP A 425 0.47 -3.88 -12.82
C ASP A 425 0.26 -3.08 -11.52
N GLU A 426 0.38 -3.77 -10.38
CA GLU A 426 0.17 -3.24 -9.02
C GLU A 426 -1.14 -2.45 -8.87
N SER A 427 -2.14 -2.80 -9.66
CA SER A 427 -3.38 -2.04 -9.86
C SER A 427 -4.28 -1.97 -8.62
N THR A 428 -4.01 -2.73 -7.57
CA THR A 428 -4.79 -2.74 -6.32
C THR A 428 -4.04 -2.23 -5.10
N SER A 429 -2.75 -1.88 -5.24
CA SER A 429 -1.88 -1.52 -4.11
C SER A 429 -2.25 -0.19 -3.40
N ALA A 430 -2.97 0.70 -4.07
CA ALA A 430 -3.42 1.97 -3.52
C ALA A 430 -4.81 1.91 -2.85
N LEU A 431 -5.45 0.75 -2.85
CA LEU A 431 -6.79 0.53 -2.32
C LEU A 431 -6.71 -0.02 -0.88
N ASP A 432 -7.76 0.25 -0.10
CA ASP A 432 -7.94 -0.46 1.16
C ASP A 432 -8.29 -1.94 0.92
N THR A 433 -8.12 -2.77 1.93
CA THR A 433 -8.24 -4.24 1.84
C THR A 433 -9.60 -4.69 1.29
N VAL A 434 -10.70 -4.01 1.66
CA VAL A 434 -12.05 -4.34 1.19
C VAL A 434 -12.23 -3.96 -0.28
N ALA A 435 -11.83 -2.74 -0.65
CA ALA A 435 -11.90 -2.29 -2.04
C ALA A 435 -10.99 -3.15 -2.95
N GLN A 436 -9.81 -3.53 -2.46
CA GLN A 436 -8.89 -4.45 -3.12
C GLN A 436 -9.57 -5.80 -3.39
N ARG A 437 -10.19 -6.40 -2.37
CA ARG A 437 -10.91 -7.67 -2.50
C ARG A 437 -12.02 -7.61 -3.54
N HIS A 438 -12.84 -6.56 -3.53
CA HIS A 438 -13.90 -6.37 -4.52
C HIS A 438 -13.37 -6.24 -5.95
N ILE A 439 -12.19 -5.61 -6.15
CA ILE A 439 -11.56 -5.55 -7.49
C ILE A 439 -11.05 -6.92 -7.92
N LEU A 440 -10.44 -7.68 -7.00
CA LEU A 440 -9.96 -9.04 -7.31
C LEU A 440 -11.13 -9.98 -7.66
N ASP A 441 -12.23 -9.93 -6.90
CA ASP A 441 -13.46 -10.69 -7.20
C ASP A 441 -14.06 -10.31 -8.56
N LEU A 442 -14.06 -9.01 -8.90
CA LEU A 442 -14.48 -8.52 -10.21
C LEU A 442 -13.59 -9.09 -11.33
N LEU A 443 -12.27 -9.07 -11.18
CA LEU A 443 -11.33 -9.61 -12.17
C LEU A 443 -11.52 -11.11 -12.38
N LEU A 444 -11.70 -11.89 -11.29
CA LEU A 444 -11.97 -13.31 -11.36
C LEU A 444 -13.30 -13.62 -12.06
N ARG A 445 -14.36 -12.87 -11.75
CA ARG A 445 -15.65 -12.98 -12.42
C ARG A 445 -15.52 -12.69 -13.92
N LEU A 446 -14.83 -11.60 -14.30
CA LEU A 446 -14.62 -11.24 -15.71
C LEU A 446 -13.81 -12.30 -16.46
N ARG A 447 -12.81 -12.91 -15.81
CA ARG A 447 -12.09 -14.06 -16.37
C ARG A 447 -13.05 -15.21 -16.69
N ASP A 448 -13.89 -15.59 -15.73
CA ASP A 448 -14.79 -16.74 -15.86
C ASP A 448 -15.89 -16.48 -16.90
N GLU A 449 -16.46 -15.27 -16.93
CA GLU A 449 -17.55 -14.91 -17.84
C GLU A 449 -17.07 -14.66 -19.29
N ARG A 450 -15.86 -14.10 -19.46
CA ARG A 450 -15.37 -13.63 -20.76
C ARG A 450 -14.16 -14.43 -21.30
N GLY A 451 -13.64 -15.38 -20.53
CA GLY A 451 -12.46 -16.16 -20.91
C GLY A 451 -11.16 -15.36 -20.98
N ILE A 452 -11.08 -14.23 -20.26
CA ILE A 452 -9.92 -13.34 -20.27
C ILE A 452 -8.76 -13.99 -19.50
N THR A 453 -7.56 -13.94 -20.06
CA THR A 453 -6.32 -14.29 -19.37
C THR A 453 -5.89 -13.13 -18.47
N LEU A 454 -5.57 -13.38 -17.21
CA LEU A 454 -5.13 -12.36 -16.29
C LEU A 454 -3.64 -12.51 -15.97
N VAL A 455 -2.91 -11.39 -15.97
CA VAL A 455 -1.55 -11.30 -15.42
C VAL A 455 -1.61 -10.30 -14.27
N VAL A 456 -1.56 -10.80 -13.04
CA VAL A 456 -1.68 -9.97 -11.84
C VAL A 456 -0.30 -9.79 -11.21
N ILE A 457 0.22 -8.58 -11.29
CA ILE A 457 1.50 -8.21 -10.70
C ILE A 457 1.22 -7.55 -9.36
N SER A 458 1.80 -8.08 -8.29
CA SER A 458 1.69 -7.52 -6.95
C SER A 458 2.98 -7.74 -6.15
N HIS A 459 3.24 -6.87 -5.20
CA HIS A 459 4.21 -7.12 -4.14
C HIS A 459 3.55 -7.74 -2.89
N ASP A 460 2.22 -7.85 -2.88
CA ASP A 460 1.45 -8.49 -1.83
C ASP A 460 1.19 -9.95 -2.19
N ILE A 461 1.80 -10.84 -1.41
CA ILE A 461 1.70 -12.28 -1.62
C ILE A 461 0.29 -12.81 -1.38
N GLU A 462 -0.49 -12.16 -0.51
CA GLU A 462 -1.86 -12.56 -0.22
C GLU A 462 -2.80 -12.29 -1.42
N VAL A 463 -2.55 -11.21 -2.16
CA VAL A 463 -3.24 -10.95 -3.44
C VAL A 463 -2.98 -12.09 -4.42
N ILE A 464 -1.72 -12.48 -4.56
CA ILE A 464 -1.33 -13.54 -5.51
C ILE A 464 -1.87 -14.90 -5.05
N ARG A 465 -1.83 -15.20 -3.75
CA ARG A 465 -2.43 -16.41 -3.17
C ARG A 465 -3.92 -16.52 -3.47
N TYR A 466 -4.59 -15.38 -3.45
CA TYR A 466 -6.04 -15.32 -3.66
C TYR A 466 -6.46 -15.58 -5.12
N VAL A 467 -5.73 -15.04 -6.09
CA VAL A 467 -6.23 -15.03 -7.48
C VAL A 467 -5.55 -16.05 -8.41
N SER A 468 -4.33 -16.50 -8.11
CA SER A 468 -3.45 -17.11 -9.11
C SER A 468 -3.68 -18.61 -9.32
N ASN A 469 -3.61 -19.05 -10.58
CA ASN A 469 -3.45 -20.46 -10.95
C ASN A 469 -1.97 -20.88 -10.92
N THR A 470 -1.09 -20.00 -11.42
CA THR A 470 0.35 -20.17 -11.46
C THR A 470 1.04 -18.91 -10.91
N VAL A 471 2.23 -19.07 -10.38
CA VAL A 471 3.02 -17.98 -9.79
C VAL A 471 4.38 -17.91 -10.44
N ALA A 472 4.77 -16.72 -10.88
CA ALA A 472 6.10 -16.39 -11.39
C ALA A 472 6.79 -15.41 -10.43
N VAL A 473 8.00 -15.73 -9.98
CA VAL A 473 8.77 -14.90 -9.04
C VAL A 473 9.96 -14.29 -9.75
N PHE A 474 10.02 -12.96 -9.76
CA PHE A 474 11.15 -12.19 -10.29
C PHE A 474 12.06 -11.73 -9.14
N TYR A 475 13.35 -12.01 -9.28
CA TYR A 475 14.38 -11.58 -8.35
C TYR A 475 15.65 -11.21 -9.12
N ASP A 476 16.21 -10.03 -8.83
CA ASP A 476 17.45 -9.52 -9.44
C ASP A 476 17.45 -9.62 -10.98
N THR A 477 16.35 -9.17 -11.61
CA THR A 477 16.08 -9.14 -13.05
C THR A 477 15.83 -10.49 -13.74
N GLU A 478 15.80 -11.59 -13.00
CA GLU A 478 15.60 -12.95 -13.51
C GLU A 478 14.27 -13.54 -13.02
N LEU A 479 13.71 -14.48 -13.80
CA LEU A 479 12.62 -15.35 -13.38
C LEU A 479 13.21 -16.53 -12.59
N VAL A 480 13.14 -16.47 -11.27
CA VAL A 480 13.80 -17.46 -10.38
C VAL A 480 12.92 -18.65 -10.02
N GLU A 481 11.61 -18.51 -10.15
CA GLU A 481 10.67 -19.61 -9.93
C GLU A 481 9.38 -19.39 -10.72
N HIS A 482 8.85 -20.48 -11.31
CA HIS A 482 7.54 -20.54 -11.93
C HIS A 482 6.90 -21.89 -11.59
N ALA A 483 5.74 -21.87 -10.94
CA ALA A 483 5.07 -23.07 -10.47
C ALA A 483 3.54 -22.89 -10.35
N PRO A 484 2.74 -23.96 -10.36
CA PRO A 484 1.35 -23.91 -9.93
C PRO A 484 1.24 -23.31 -8.52
N ALA A 485 0.18 -22.55 -8.26
CA ALA A 485 0.05 -21.80 -7.01
C ALA A 485 0.06 -22.68 -5.77
N ASP A 486 -0.62 -23.84 -5.80
CA ASP A 486 -0.63 -24.82 -4.71
C ASP A 486 0.77 -25.35 -4.39
N VAL A 487 1.57 -25.67 -5.42
CA VAL A 487 2.97 -26.09 -5.28
C VAL A 487 3.84 -24.97 -4.76
N PHE A 488 3.68 -23.76 -5.30
CA PHE A 488 4.45 -22.59 -4.86
C PHE A 488 4.24 -22.30 -3.37
N PHE A 489 3.00 -22.21 -2.92
CA PHE A 489 2.69 -21.88 -1.52
C PHE A 489 3.01 -22.99 -0.52
N SER A 490 3.05 -24.26 -0.96
CA SER A 490 3.37 -25.39 -0.09
C SER A 490 4.85 -25.77 -0.07
N SER A 491 5.57 -25.55 -1.18
CA SER A 491 6.91 -26.11 -1.39
C SER A 491 7.80 -25.27 -2.32
N ALA A 492 7.81 -23.93 -2.13
CA ALA A 492 8.68 -23.05 -2.89
C ALA A 492 10.17 -23.45 -2.84
N ARG A 493 10.81 -23.48 -4.00
CA ARG A 493 12.17 -24.00 -4.16
C ARG A 493 13.23 -22.91 -3.98
N HIS A 494 12.98 -21.72 -4.53
CA HIS A 494 13.94 -20.63 -4.45
C HIS A 494 13.92 -19.98 -3.07
N LYS A 495 15.09 -19.56 -2.55
CA LYS A 495 15.21 -18.94 -1.24
C LYS A 495 14.32 -17.71 -1.12
N HIS A 496 14.38 -16.81 -2.12
CA HIS A 496 13.59 -15.57 -2.11
C HIS A 496 12.07 -15.86 -2.06
N SER A 497 11.60 -16.89 -2.76
CA SER A 497 10.20 -17.32 -2.71
C SER A 497 9.79 -17.76 -1.29
N ARG A 498 10.65 -18.55 -0.61
CA ARG A 498 10.43 -18.94 0.78
C ARG A 498 10.42 -17.75 1.73
N ASP A 499 11.32 -16.78 1.52
CA ASP A 499 11.38 -15.55 2.32
C ASP A 499 10.11 -14.71 2.15
N LEU A 500 9.56 -14.63 0.92
CA LEU A 500 8.27 -13.97 0.64
C LEU A 500 7.10 -14.67 1.36
N ILE A 501 7.01 -15.99 1.26
CA ILE A 501 5.95 -16.77 1.92
C ILE A 501 6.05 -16.64 3.44
N GLY A 502 7.26 -16.77 4.00
CA GLY A 502 7.48 -16.64 5.44
C GLY A 502 7.23 -15.23 6.00
N ALA A 503 7.26 -14.20 5.18
CA ALA A 503 6.93 -12.84 5.58
C ALA A 503 5.41 -12.56 5.66
N ALA A 504 4.59 -13.41 5.08
CA ALA A 504 3.13 -13.31 5.08
C ALA A 504 2.47 -14.22 6.15
N CYS A 505 3.20 -15.23 6.65
CA CYS A 505 2.82 -16.07 7.77
C CYS A 505 3.27 -15.46 9.09
#